data_78aceae2b4ce33c1a79c0a98e40205be
#
_entry.id   78aceae2b4ce33c1a79c0a98e40205be
#
_cell.length_a   1.000
_cell.length_b   1.000
_cell.length_c   1.000
_cell.angle_alpha   90.00
_cell.angle_beta   90.00
_cell.angle_gamma   90.00
#
_symmetry.space_group_name_H-M   'P 1'
#
loop_
_entity.id
_entity.type
_entity.pdbx_description
1 polymer ?
#
loop_
_entity_poly.entity_id
_entity_poly.type
_entity_poly.pdbx_seq_one_letter_code
_entity_poly.pdbx_strand_id
1 'polypeptide(L)'
;RGLDLVICGSFALLGILVQWVKWQQLARSISPELNWTDGLYSLLGGAALGFITPGRLGEIGRGIFLARDRASLTVLAAVDKLSSVIITIGLGLFGALALWPQYRIGLLLALIPFGIGIRWGWKRWGEGGEVVSQVSSWGAVIGWSVLSNLLFMSQFYWLVRGSDSAHLVVILAIPVVFALKAMLPVAFMDVGIREAVAV
;
A
#
# COMPACT_ATOMS: atom_id res chain seq x y z
N ARG A 1 -13.82 -15.28 19.76
CA ARG A 1 -14.36 -14.16 18.94
C ARG A 1 -14.00 -12.77 19.51
N GLY A 2 -14.13 -12.51 20.83
CA GLY A 2 -13.74 -11.23 21.44
C GLY A 2 -12.23 -10.94 21.35
N LEU A 3 -11.42 -11.95 21.63
CA LEU A 3 -9.96 -11.85 21.54
C LEU A 3 -9.49 -11.57 20.09
N ASP A 4 -10.10 -12.19 19.10
CA ASP A 4 -9.74 -11.99 17.69
C ASP A 4 -10.01 -10.54 17.24
N LEU A 5 -11.12 -9.95 17.69
CA LEU A 5 -11.42 -8.53 17.43
C LEU A 5 -10.39 -7.59 18.06
N VAL A 6 -9.95 -7.88 19.29
CA VAL A 6 -8.92 -7.10 19.97
C VAL A 6 -7.60 -7.21 19.21
N ILE A 7 -7.20 -8.40 18.77
CA ILE A 7 -5.98 -8.61 17.98
C ILE A 7 -6.06 -7.88 16.64
N CYS A 8 -7.19 -8.02 15.93
CA CYS A 8 -7.39 -7.30 14.66
C CYS A 8 -7.36 -5.78 14.84
N GLY A 9 -7.99 -5.28 15.91
CA GLY A 9 -7.95 -3.85 16.25
C GLY A 9 -6.53 -3.37 16.55
N SER A 10 -5.74 -4.18 17.26
CA SER A 10 -4.33 -3.88 17.55
C SER A 10 -3.49 -3.81 16.27
N PHE A 11 -3.65 -4.76 15.33
CA PHE A 11 -2.97 -4.70 14.04
C PHE A 11 -3.40 -3.48 13.21
N ALA A 12 -4.67 -3.10 13.24
CA ALA A 12 -5.16 -1.91 12.55
C ALA A 12 -4.50 -0.63 13.11
N LEU A 13 -4.47 -0.49 14.44
CA LEU A 13 -3.83 0.66 15.09
C LEU A 13 -2.32 0.71 14.80
N LEU A 14 -1.63 -0.41 14.90
CA LEU A 14 -0.21 -0.50 14.55
C LEU A 14 0.01 -0.14 13.07
N GLY A 15 -0.86 -0.59 12.17
CA GLY A 15 -0.80 -0.25 10.75
C GLY A 15 -0.93 1.26 10.50
N ILE A 16 -1.85 1.94 11.20
CA ILE A 16 -2.00 3.40 11.12
C ILE A 16 -0.76 4.11 11.67
N LEU A 17 -0.22 3.67 12.80
CA LEU A 17 1.00 4.23 13.40
C LEU A 17 2.19 4.09 12.45
N VAL A 18 2.40 2.93 11.87
CA VAL A 18 3.46 2.67 10.88
C VAL A 18 3.32 3.59 9.66
N GLN A 19 2.11 3.74 9.14
CA GLN A 19 1.86 4.64 8.01
C GLN A 19 2.09 6.11 8.38
N TRP A 20 1.72 6.52 9.60
CA TRP A 20 1.99 7.86 10.10
C TRP A 20 3.48 8.15 10.22
N VAL A 21 4.25 7.25 10.84
CA VAL A 21 5.71 7.39 10.97
C VAL A 21 6.35 7.45 9.58
N LYS A 22 5.98 6.56 8.67
CA LYS A 22 6.46 6.55 7.29
C LYS A 22 6.18 7.87 6.58
N TRP A 23 4.92 8.34 6.65
CA TRP A 23 4.52 9.60 6.02
C TRP A 23 5.27 10.79 6.61
N GLN A 24 5.43 10.82 7.93
CA GLN A 24 6.17 11.88 8.60
C GLN A 24 7.64 11.93 8.16
N GLN A 25 8.30 10.78 8.02
CA GLN A 25 9.68 10.72 7.50
C GLN A 25 9.78 11.21 6.06
N LEU A 26 8.84 10.79 5.21
CA LEU A 26 8.78 11.23 3.83
C LEU A 26 8.52 12.75 3.73
N ALA A 27 7.51 13.26 4.41
CA ALA A 27 7.13 14.66 4.36
C ALA A 27 8.24 15.59 4.90
N ARG A 28 8.96 15.17 5.94
CA ARG A 28 10.10 15.92 6.49
C ARG A 28 11.31 15.98 5.57
N SER A 29 11.45 15.10 4.60
CA SER A 29 12.51 15.23 3.60
C SER A 29 12.35 16.47 2.71
N ILE A 30 11.11 16.97 2.58
CA ILE A 30 10.78 18.18 1.82
C ILE A 30 10.54 19.37 2.76
N SER A 31 9.77 19.15 3.83
CA SER A 31 9.40 20.17 4.83
C SER A 31 9.91 19.75 6.22
N PRO A 32 11.17 20.03 6.59
CA PRO A 32 11.78 19.60 7.85
C PRO A 32 11.03 20.10 9.10
N GLU A 33 10.40 21.27 8.99
CA GLU A 33 9.66 21.92 10.08
C GLU A 33 8.28 21.29 10.36
N LEU A 34 7.88 20.25 9.60
CA LEU A 34 6.57 19.64 9.72
C LEU A 34 6.36 19.00 11.08
N ASN A 35 5.31 19.43 11.78
CA ASN A 35 4.91 18.87 13.06
C ASN A 35 4.30 17.47 12.90
N TRP A 36 4.41 16.64 13.93
CA TRP A 36 3.80 15.31 13.94
C TRP A 36 2.27 15.35 13.81
N THR A 37 1.63 16.34 14.40
CA THR A 37 0.18 16.55 14.32
C THR A 37 -0.27 16.87 12.90
N ASP A 38 0.45 17.75 12.19
CA ASP A 38 0.12 18.11 10.80
C ASP A 38 0.27 16.92 9.86
N GLY A 39 1.31 16.09 10.08
CA GLY A 39 1.48 14.84 9.35
C GLY A 39 0.34 13.85 9.59
N LEU A 40 -0.17 13.76 10.82
CA LEU A 40 -1.31 12.91 11.15
C LEU A 40 -2.60 13.44 10.49
N TYR A 41 -2.89 14.74 10.59
CA TYR A 41 -4.05 15.34 9.94
C TYR A 41 -4.01 15.17 8.42
N SER A 42 -2.84 15.34 7.81
CA SER A 42 -2.64 15.11 6.38
C SER A 42 -2.90 13.65 6.00
N LEU A 43 -2.40 12.69 6.79
CA LEU A 43 -2.63 11.27 6.57
C LEU A 43 -4.13 10.92 6.66
N LEU A 44 -4.81 11.37 7.71
CA LEU A 44 -6.23 11.12 7.93
C LEU A 44 -7.10 11.81 6.86
N GLY A 45 -6.77 13.05 6.48
CA GLY A 45 -7.42 13.75 5.38
C GLY A 45 -7.29 13.03 4.06
N GLY A 46 -6.09 12.53 3.73
CA GLY A 46 -5.85 11.70 2.55
C GLY A 46 -6.63 10.38 2.60
N ALA A 47 -6.71 9.74 3.77
CA ALA A 47 -7.51 8.53 3.94
C ALA A 47 -9.00 8.81 3.73
N ALA A 48 -9.53 9.91 4.27
CA ALA A 48 -10.92 10.32 4.08
C ALA A 48 -11.24 10.57 2.59
N LEU A 49 -10.37 11.29 1.87
CA LEU A 49 -10.49 11.43 0.42
C LEU A 49 -10.40 10.07 -0.31
N GLY A 50 -9.56 9.16 0.18
CA GLY A 50 -9.43 7.82 -0.35
C GLY A 50 -10.72 6.99 -0.25
N PHE A 51 -11.55 7.23 0.77
CA PHE A 51 -12.84 6.55 0.88
C PHE A 51 -13.84 6.97 -0.22
N ILE A 52 -13.79 8.23 -0.65
CA ILE A 52 -14.73 8.80 -1.61
C ILE A 52 -14.27 8.54 -3.06
N THR A 53 -12.95 8.32 -3.28
CA THR A 53 -12.38 8.20 -4.60
C THR A 53 -12.20 6.75 -5.04
N PRO A 54 -12.44 6.43 -6.34
CA PRO A 54 -12.19 5.09 -6.88
C PRO A 54 -10.73 4.68 -6.68
N GLY A 55 -10.49 3.41 -6.32
CA GLY A 55 -9.15 2.88 -6.12
C GLY A 55 -8.34 3.58 -5.02
N ARG A 56 -9.02 4.33 -4.13
CA ARG A 56 -8.39 5.11 -3.05
C ARG A 56 -7.34 6.11 -3.55
N LEU A 57 -7.55 6.67 -4.76
CA LEU A 57 -6.63 7.65 -5.34
C LEU A 57 -6.57 8.95 -4.54
N GLY A 58 -7.63 9.27 -3.78
CA GLY A 58 -7.66 10.43 -2.88
C GLY A 58 -6.57 10.42 -1.81
N GLU A 59 -5.98 9.27 -1.47
CA GLU A 59 -4.83 9.20 -0.57
C GLU A 59 -3.61 9.97 -1.12
N ILE A 60 -3.49 10.12 -2.45
CA ILE A 60 -2.46 10.93 -3.09
C ILE A 60 -2.63 12.41 -2.72
N GLY A 61 -3.88 12.86 -2.53
CA GLY A 61 -4.21 14.23 -2.16
C GLY A 61 -3.80 14.64 -0.73
N ARG A 62 -3.16 13.76 0.05
CA ARG A 62 -2.77 14.10 1.44
C ARG A 62 -1.87 15.34 1.53
N GLY A 63 -1.05 15.63 0.52
CA GLY A 63 -0.22 16.84 0.45
C GLY A 63 -1.03 18.14 0.47
N ILE A 64 -2.27 18.14 0.03
CA ILE A 64 -3.15 19.32 -0.02
C ILE A 64 -3.49 19.82 1.38
N PHE A 65 -3.54 18.93 2.38
CA PHE A 65 -3.86 19.26 3.77
C PHE A 65 -2.70 19.92 4.53
N LEU A 66 -1.53 20.06 3.89
CA LEU A 66 -0.37 20.72 4.46
C LEU A 66 -0.29 22.17 3.98
N ALA A 67 0.23 23.07 4.83
CA ALA A 67 0.24 24.49 4.54
C ALA A 67 1.29 24.89 3.47
N ARG A 68 2.43 24.16 3.44
CA ARG A 68 3.57 24.45 2.57
C ARG A 68 3.85 23.27 1.62
N ASP A 69 4.53 23.52 0.53
CA ASP A 69 5.07 22.51 -0.41
C ASP A 69 4.03 21.49 -0.93
N ARG A 70 2.77 21.93 -1.04
CA ARG A 70 1.62 21.05 -1.37
C ARG A 70 1.85 20.21 -2.62
N ALA A 71 2.39 20.82 -3.69
CA ALA A 71 2.62 20.11 -4.94
C ALA A 71 3.68 19.01 -4.77
N SER A 72 4.83 19.33 -4.17
CA SER A 72 5.92 18.37 -3.92
C SER A 72 5.47 17.26 -2.99
N LEU A 73 4.72 17.57 -1.92
CA LEU A 73 4.18 16.59 -0.98
C LEU A 73 3.11 15.70 -1.61
N THR A 74 2.33 16.23 -2.57
CA THR A 74 1.37 15.42 -3.34
C THR A 74 2.09 14.46 -4.28
N VAL A 75 3.15 14.91 -4.95
CA VAL A 75 4.01 14.02 -5.76
C VAL A 75 4.62 12.92 -4.88
N LEU A 76 5.12 13.28 -3.70
CA LEU A 76 5.69 12.32 -2.76
C LEU A 76 4.65 11.30 -2.27
N ALA A 77 3.41 11.75 -2.03
CA ALA A 77 2.31 10.86 -1.68
C ALA A 77 1.95 9.88 -2.82
N ALA A 78 2.04 10.34 -4.07
CA ALA A 78 1.85 9.47 -5.24
C ALA A 78 2.95 8.40 -5.33
N VAL A 79 4.21 8.78 -5.12
CA VAL A 79 5.35 7.85 -5.11
C VAL A 79 5.22 6.84 -3.96
N ASP A 80 4.82 7.30 -2.78
CA ASP A 80 4.55 6.43 -1.63
C ASP A 80 3.43 5.42 -1.92
N LYS A 81 2.36 5.86 -2.56
CA LYS A 81 1.26 4.98 -2.98
C LYS A 81 1.72 3.94 -3.98
N LEU A 82 2.48 4.35 -5.00
CA LEU A 82 3.03 3.46 -6.01
C LEU A 82 3.98 2.42 -5.40
N SER A 83 4.87 2.83 -4.48
CA SER A 83 5.78 1.91 -3.81
C SER A 83 5.01 0.85 -3.00
N SER A 84 3.93 1.24 -2.31
CA SER A 84 3.06 0.32 -1.58
C SER A 84 2.34 -0.67 -2.51
N VAL A 85 1.86 -0.22 -3.68
CA VAL A 85 1.25 -1.07 -4.70
C VAL A 85 2.26 -2.08 -5.26
N ILE A 86 3.47 -1.64 -5.58
CA ILE A 86 4.56 -2.50 -6.08
C ILE A 86 4.87 -3.61 -5.07
N ILE A 87 4.98 -3.27 -3.79
CA ILE A 87 5.23 -4.24 -2.72
C ILE A 87 4.07 -5.23 -2.60
N THR A 88 2.82 -4.75 -2.64
CA THR A 88 1.63 -5.61 -2.61
C THR A 88 1.62 -6.61 -3.76
N ILE A 89 1.93 -6.16 -4.98
CA ILE A 89 2.03 -7.02 -6.17
C ILE A 89 3.18 -8.02 -6.02
N GLY A 90 4.33 -7.59 -5.51
CA GLY A 90 5.48 -8.47 -5.25
C GLY A 90 5.15 -9.58 -4.25
N LEU A 91 4.50 -9.25 -3.14
CA LEU A 91 4.05 -10.24 -2.15
C LEU A 91 2.99 -11.19 -2.74
N GLY A 92 2.05 -10.66 -3.53
CA GLY A 92 1.05 -11.48 -4.22
C GLY A 92 1.66 -12.43 -5.24
N LEU A 93 2.66 -11.97 -6.00
CA LEU A 93 3.38 -12.82 -6.92
C LEU A 93 4.11 -13.95 -6.19
N PHE A 94 4.77 -13.65 -5.06
CA PHE A 94 5.40 -14.66 -4.23
C PHE A 94 4.38 -15.74 -3.79
N GLY A 95 3.21 -15.31 -3.29
CA GLY A 95 2.12 -16.22 -2.95
C GLY A 95 1.64 -17.05 -4.14
N ALA A 96 1.46 -16.43 -5.31
CA ALA A 96 1.02 -17.12 -6.53
C ALA A 96 2.05 -18.16 -7.02
N LEU A 97 3.34 -17.83 -6.98
CA LEU A 97 4.42 -18.75 -7.36
C LEU A 97 4.51 -19.98 -6.43
N ALA A 98 4.15 -19.79 -5.16
CA ALA A 98 4.12 -20.87 -4.18
C ALA A 98 2.88 -21.77 -4.34
N LEU A 99 1.69 -21.16 -4.58
CA LEU A 99 0.43 -21.88 -4.72
C LEU A 99 0.30 -22.60 -6.07
N TRP A 100 0.82 -22.00 -7.16
CA TRP A 100 0.68 -22.53 -8.52
C TRP A 100 2.02 -22.67 -9.22
N PRO A 101 2.88 -23.61 -8.80
CA PRO A 101 4.21 -23.80 -9.36
C PRO A 101 4.21 -24.13 -10.85
N GLN A 102 3.11 -24.72 -11.36
CA GLN A 102 2.95 -25.04 -12.78
C GLN A 102 2.88 -23.80 -13.69
N TYR A 103 2.47 -22.65 -13.16
CA TYR A 103 2.33 -21.38 -13.93
C TYR A 103 3.50 -20.42 -13.73
N ARG A 104 4.62 -20.84 -13.12
CA ARG A 104 5.76 -19.97 -12.78
C ARG A 104 6.26 -19.14 -13.95
N ILE A 105 6.40 -19.74 -15.12
CA ILE A 105 6.92 -19.05 -16.31
C ILE A 105 5.93 -17.95 -16.74
N GLY A 106 4.63 -18.26 -16.81
CA GLY A 106 3.62 -17.29 -17.17
C GLY A 106 3.52 -16.13 -16.18
N LEU A 107 3.59 -16.41 -14.87
CA LEU A 107 3.59 -15.41 -13.80
C LEU A 107 4.81 -14.49 -13.87
N LEU A 108 6.00 -15.04 -14.15
CA LEU A 108 7.22 -14.25 -14.33
C LEU A 108 7.16 -13.38 -15.59
N LEU A 109 6.64 -13.94 -16.70
CA LEU A 109 6.45 -13.16 -17.93
C LEU A 109 5.47 -12.00 -17.77
N ALA A 110 4.44 -12.14 -16.92
CA ALA A 110 3.49 -11.07 -16.62
C ALA A 110 4.14 -9.87 -15.90
N LEU A 111 5.31 -10.03 -15.27
CA LEU A 111 6.08 -8.92 -14.69
C LEU A 111 6.76 -8.03 -15.73
N ILE A 112 7.01 -8.52 -16.94
CA ILE A 112 7.74 -7.76 -17.96
C ILE A 112 6.98 -6.48 -18.35
N PRO A 113 5.70 -6.52 -18.74
CA PRO A 113 4.95 -5.31 -19.06
C PRO A 113 4.80 -4.37 -17.86
N PHE A 114 4.71 -4.92 -16.64
CA PHE A 114 4.67 -4.13 -15.42
C PHE A 114 5.98 -3.37 -15.18
N GLY A 115 7.12 -4.02 -15.32
CA GLY A 115 8.45 -3.40 -15.23
C GLY A 115 8.68 -2.33 -16.31
N ILE A 116 8.25 -2.60 -17.53
CA ILE A 116 8.30 -1.63 -18.64
C ILE A 116 7.45 -0.41 -18.32
N GLY A 117 6.22 -0.61 -17.82
CA GLY A 117 5.31 0.46 -17.43
C GLY A 117 5.88 1.35 -16.32
N ILE A 118 6.48 0.77 -15.29
CA ILE A 118 7.17 1.52 -14.22
C ILE A 118 8.33 2.34 -14.81
N ARG A 119 9.19 1.71 -15.62
CA ARG A 119 10.35 2.38 -16.23
C ARG A 119 9.92 3.52 -17.16
N TRP A 120 8.86 3.33 -17.93
CA TRP A 120 8.33 4.35 -18.83
C TRP A 120 7.71 5.52 -18.06
N GLY A 121 6.91 5.23 -17.02
CA GLY A 121 6.37 6.24 -16.11
C GLY A 121 7.47 7.06 -15.43
N TRP A 122 8.52 6.38 -14.94
CA TRP A 122 9.66 7.03 -14.30
C TRP A 122 10.39 8.01 -15.22
N LYS A 123 10.58 7.65 -16.51
CA LYS A 123 11.21 8.53 -17.50
C LYS A 123 10.38 9.78 -17.83
N ARG A 124 9.06 9.69 -17.72
CA ARG A 124 8.15 10.83 -17.99
C ARG A 124 7.96 11.76 -16.79
N TRP A 125 8.39 11.36 -15.62
CA TRP A 125 8.24 12.12 -14.36
C TRP A 125 9.43 13.06 -14.10
N GLY A 126 9.87 13.83 -15.13
CA GLY A 126 11.06 14.71 -15.07
C GLY A 126 11.13 15.59 -13.83
N GLU A 127 10.09 16.39 -13.55
CA GLU A 127 10.03 17.27 -12.37
C GLU A 127 9.83 16.49 -11.06
N GLY A 128 9.16 15.34 -11.10
CA GLY A 128 9.02 14.44 -9.95
C GLY A 128 10.34 13.84 -9.49
N GLY A 129 11.33 13.75 -10.38
CA GLY A 129 12.65 13.21 -10.07
C GLY A 129 13.42 14.04 -9.03
N GLU A 130 13.28 15.37 -9.05
CA GLU A 130 13.91 16.25 -8.06
C GLU A 130 13.33 16.05 -6.67
N VAL A 131 12.01 15.92 -6.56
CA VAL A 131 11.32 15.64 -5.28
C VAL A 131 11.76 14.30 -4.71
N VAL A 132 11.84 13.29 -5.57
CA VAL A 132 12.26 11.93 -5.19
C VAL A 132 13.72 11.87 -4.75
N SER A 133 14.60 12.67 -5.35
CA SER A 133 16.01 12.73 -4.99
C SER A 133 16.28 13.34 -3.60
N GLN A 134 15.35 14.12 -3.07
CA GLN A 134 15.44 14.70 -1.72
C GLN A 134 15.19 13.66 -0.61
N VAL A 135 14.60 12.52 -0.93
CA VAL A 135 14.37 11.46 0.06
C VAL A 135 15.67 10.71 0.35
N SER A 136 16.26 10.98 1.48
CA SER A 136 17.58 10.44 1.88
C SER A 136 17.56 8.96 2.25
N SER A 137 16.41 8.37 2.55
CA SER A 137 16.30 7.01 3.14
C SER A 137 15.20 6.16 2.50
N TRP A 138 15.35 5.85 1.21
CA TRP A 138 14.42 4.94 0.50
C TRP A 138 14.35 3.55 1.13
N GLY A 139 15.45 3.06 1.68
CA GLY A 139 15.47 1.76 2.38
C GLY A 139 14.50 1.72 3.56
N ALA A 140 14.46 2.80 4.37
CA ALA A 140 13.50 2.90 5.47
C ALA A 140 12.06 2.99 4.97
N VAL A 141 11.79 3.76 3.91
CA VAL A 141 10.45 3.90 3.30
C VAL A 141 9.94 2.55 2.80
N ILE A 142 10.79 1.79 2.11
CA ILE A 142 10.46 0.44 1.65
C ILE A 142 10.20 -0.48 2.85
N GLY A 143 11.07 -0.45 3.87
CA GLY A 143 10.89 -1.24 5.09
C GLY A 143 9.56 -0.96 5.79
N TRP A 144 9.20 0.32 5.98
CA TRP A 144 7.91 0.72 6.53
C TRP A 144 6.74 0.28 5.66
N SER A 145 6.89 0.33 4.33
CA SER A 145 5.85 -0.12 3.39
C SER A 145 5.64 -1.63 3.46
N VAL A 146 6.70 -2.42 3.55
CA VAL A 146 6.62 -3.88 3.75
C VAL A 146 5.93 -4.18 5.08
N LEU A 147 6.36 -3.54 6.17
CA LEU A 147 5.79 -3.73 7.50
C LEU A 147 4.28 -3.40 7.52
N SER A 148 3.89 -2.27 6.94
CA SER A 148 2.48 -1.86 6.82
C SER A 148 1.64 -2.89 6.06
N ASN A 149 2.15 -3.43 4.94
CA ASN A 149 1.47 -4.47 4.17
C ASN A 149 1.36 -5.77 4.97
N LEU A 150 2.42 -6.20 5.66
CA LEU A 150 2.40 -7.41 6.47
C LEU A 150 1.41 -7.29 7.65
N LEU A 151 1.37 -6.15 8.35
CA LEU A 151 0.39 -5.91 9.41
C LEU A 151 -1.05 -6.01 8.89
N PHE A 152 -1.31 -5.42 7.72
CA PHE A 152 -2.63 -5.47 7.11
C PHE A 152 -3.02 -6.89 6.67
N MET A 153 -2.09 -7.64 6.07
CA MET A 153 -2.31 -9.04 5.68
C MET A 153 -2.50 -9.94 6.91
N SER A 154 -1.74 -9.69 7.99
CA SER A 154 -1.89 -10.40 9.27
C SER A 154 -3.25 -10.15 9.90
N GLN A 155 -3.74 -8.91 9.88
CA GLN A 155 -5.09 -8.57 10.32
C GLN A 155 -6.14 -9.39 9.56
N PHE A 156 -6.01 -9.47 8.24
CA PHE A 156 -6.95 -10.23 7.40
C PHE A 156 -6.86 -11.73 7.66
N TYR A 157 -5.65 -12.27 7.85
CA TYR A 157 -5.45 -13.67 8.24
C TYR A 157 -6.19 -14.01 9.53
N TRP A 158 -6.09 -13.16 10.55
CA TRP A 158 -6.78 -13.36 11.82
C TRP A 158 -8.31 -13.37 11.70
N LEU A 159 -8.86 -12.61 10.77
CA LEU A 159 -10.30 -12.60 10.49
C LEU A 159 -10.78 -13.88 9.78
N VAL A 160 -9.96 -14.45 8.90
CA VAL A 160 -10.33 -15.59 8.04
C VAL A 160 -9.94 -16.94 8.65
N ARG A 161 -8.97 -17.01 9.57
CA ARG A 161 -8.41 -18.25 10.10
C ARG A 161 -9.40 -19.15 10.87
N GLY A 162 -10.64 -18.74 11.09
CA GLY A 162 -11.63 -19.46 11.89
C GLY A 162 -12.24 -20.71 11.22
N SER A 163 -11.82 -21.07 10.00
CA SER A 163 -12.17 -22.32 9.34
C SER A 163 -11.00 -23.31 9.42
N ASP A 164 -11.29 -24.60 9.48
CA ASP A 164 -10.31 -25.72 9.52
C ASP A 164 -9.43 -25.85 8.27
N SER A 165 -9.29 -24.79 7.50
CA SER A 165 -8.53 -24.71 6.27
C SER A 165 -7.03 -24.76 6.55
N ALA A 166 -6.27 -25.37 5.64
CA ALA A 166 -4.81 -25.42 5.69
C ALA A 166 -4.23 -24.01 5.83
N HIS A 167 -3.77 -23.64 7.02
CA HIS A 167 -3.28 -22.30 7.37
C HIS A 167 -2.25 -21.74 6.39
N LEU A 168 -1.38 -22.60 5.84
CA LEU A 168 -0.37 -22.21 4.86
C LEU A 168 -0.98 -21.69 3.55
N VAL A 169 -2.04 -22.36 3.07
CA VAL A 169 -2.73 -21.95 1.83
C VAL A 169 -3.39 -20.59 2.02
N VAL A 170 -4.03 -20.35 3.17
CA VAL A 170 -4.65 -19.06 3.49
C VAL A 170 -3.60 -17.95 3.57
N ILE A 171 -2.45 -18.17 4.24
CA ILE A 171 -1.36 -17.20 4.34
C ILE A 171 -0.82 -16.82 2.95
N LEU A 172 -0.68 -17.78 2.04
CA LEU A 172 -0.19 -17.54 0.68
C LEU A 172 -1.27 -16.94 -0.25
N ALA A 173 -2.54 -17.26 -0.04
CA ALA A 173 -3.64 -16.73 -0.86
C ALA A 173 -3.96 -15.26 -0.56
N ILE A 174 -3.85 -14.83 0.70
CA ILE A 174 -4.14 -13.44 1.10
C ILE A 174 -3.35 -12.42 0.26
N PRO A 175 -2.00 -12.48 0.13
CA PRO A 175 -1.25 -11.57 -0.72
C PRO A 175 -1.71 -11.57 -2.18
N VAL A 176 -2.10 -12.74 -2.72
CA VAL A 176 -2.60 -12.87 -4.10
C VAL A 176 -3.89 -12.09 -4.29
N VAL A 177 -4.86 -12.25 -3.37
CA VAL A 177 -6.13 -11.51 -3.40
C VAL A 177 -5.89 -10.00 -3.37
N PHE A 178 -4.97 -9.52 -2.50
CA PHE A 178 -4.65 -8.11 -2.42
C PHE A 178 -3.89 -7.59 -3.65
N ALA A 179 -3.04 -8.39 -4.27
CA ALA A 179 -2.36 -8.04 -5.52
C ALA A 179 -3.37 -7.91 -6.67
N LEU A 180 -4.27 -8.89 -6.82
CA LEU A 180 -5.34 -8.83 -7.82
C LEU A 180 -6.22 -7.58 -7.64
N LYS A 181 -6.61 -7.30 -6.39
CA LYS A 181 -7.34 -6.07 -6.07
C LYS A 181 -6.57 -4.80 -6.42
N ALA A 182 -5.26 -4.75 -6.16
CA ALA A 182 -4.43 -3.60 -6.49
C ALA A 182 -4.30 -3.36 -8.01
N MET A 183 -4.43 -4.42 -8.81
CA MET A 183 -4.42 -4.35 -10.28
C MET A 183 -5.76 -3.93 -10.88
N LEU A 184 -6.85 -4.03 -10.13
CA LEU A 184 -8.22 -3.68 -10.57
C LEU A 184 -8.70 -2.38 -9.87
N PRO A 185 -8.29 -1.18 -10.33
CA PRO A 185 -8.61 0.09 -9.65
C PRO A 185 -10.06 0.54 -9.82
N VAL A 186 -10.99 -0.34 -10.21
CA VAL A 186 -12.33 0.01 -10.70
C VAL A 186 -13.40 0.07 -9.61
N ALA A 187 -13.09 -0.33 -8.36
CA ALA A 187 -14.10 -0.38 -7.31
C ALA A 187 -14.29 0.97 -6.61
N PHE A 188 -15.49 1.52 -6.71
CA PHE A 188 -15.98 2.55 -5.80
C PHE A 188 -16.06 1.98 -4.38
N MET A 189 -15.52 2.69 -3.39
CA MET A 189 -15.60 2.40 -1.95
C MET A 189 -15.10 1.00 -1.53
N ASP A 190 -14.32 0.31 -2.35
CA ASP A 190 -13.83 -1.04 -2.04
C ASP A 190 -14.93 -2.13 -1.87
N VAL A 191 -16.19 -1.79 -2.15
CA VAL A 191 -17.34 -2.68 -2.01
C VAL A 191 -17.52 -3.53 -3.27
N GLY A 192 -17.68 -4.83 -3.10
CA GLY A 192 -18.01 -5.77 -4.16
C GLY A 192 -16.83 -6.56 -4.75
N ILE A 193 -15.61 -6.05 -4.77
CA ILE A 193 -14.45 -6.80 -5.31
C ILE A 193 -13.90 -7.78 -4.27
N ARG A 194 -13.92 -7.43 -2.99
CA ARG A 194 -13.49 -8.35 -1.93
C ARG A 194 -14.35 -9.61 -1.90
N GLU A 195 -15.64 -9.42 -2.07
CA GLU A 195 -16.63 -10.49 -2.06
C GLU A 195 -16.54 -11.32 -3.35
N ALA A 196 -16.33 -10.69 -4.51
CA ALA A 196 -16.23 -11.38 -5.80
C ALA A 196 -14.93 -12.21 -5.96
N VAL A 197 -13.83 -11.83 -5.28
CA VAL A 197 -12.54 -12.55 -5.35
C VAL A 197 -12.40 -13.58 -4.23
N ALA A 198 -13.21 -13.49 -3.16
CA ALA A 198 -13.17 -14.39 -2.02
C ALA A 198 -14.11 -15.61 -2.17
N VAL A 199 -14.94 -15.67 -3.22
CA VAL A 199 -15.78 -16.80 -3.60
C VAL A 199 -15.07 -17.65 -4.63
#